data_b63469da9a9f3579d60e51777d09e37b
#
_entry.id   b63469da9a9f3579d60e51777d09e37b
#
_cell.length_a   1.000
_cell.length_b   1.000
_cell.length_c   1.000
_cell.angle_alpha   90.00
_cell.angle_beta   90.00
_cell.angle_gamma   90.00
#
_symmetry.space_group_name_H-M   'P 1'
#
loop_
_entity.id
_entity.type
_entity.pdbx_description
1 polymer ?
#
loop_
_entity_poly.entity_id
_entity_poly.type
_entity_poly.pdbx_seq_one_letter_code
_entity_poly.pdbx_strand_id
1 'polypeptide(L)'
;MRPADASGRPLGSQFNIEFSIEKKLIMHANATTLTPDLLQKMNAYWRAANYLSVGQIYLYDNPLLKEPLKLSHVKPLVVGHWGTTPGQNFIYVHLNRVIKKYDLDMFYVAGPGHGGPAIVGNVYLEGTWSEIYPNVTQDEAGLQKLFKQFSFPGGISSHVAPTTPGSIHEGGELGYSLSHAFGAAFDNPDLIVACVVGDGEAETGPLATSWQSNKMLDPVTDGAVLPILHLNGYKISNPTILSRIEPDELEQFFRGCGWTPYFVEGDEPEKMHELMAATLEKAIGDIKQIQNNARSNNDTSRPRWPMIVLRSPKGWTGPKEVDGLQIEGTFRAHQVPILVDAAHPDHVQLLEDWMKSYKAEELFDANGRLLAELAELAPTGDRRMGANPHANGGLLLRDLRMPDFHQHAVNVSSPGAVDGQDTLILGKFLRDVARLNQDQRNFRVFGPDETLSNMLGAVFEVTNRQWDARQQDNDEFLAPAGRVVDSMLSEHQCEGWLEGYLLTGRH
;
A
#
# COMPACT_ATOMS: atom_id res chain seq x y z
N MET A 1 -21.96 7.39 -46.31
CA MET A 1 -20.87 8.06 -47.08
C MET A 1 -19.83 8.47 -46.06
N ARG A 2 -18.58 7.95 -46.17
CA ARG A 2 -17.45 8.34 -45.30
C ARG A 2 -16.83 9.59 -45.88
N PRO A 3 -16.37 10.56 -45.10
CA PRO A 3 -15.74 11.76 -45.62
C PRO A 3 -14.35 11.42 -46.19
N ALA A 4 -14.02 11.94 -47.34
CA ALA A 4 -12.73 11.91 -47.99
C ALA A 4 -12.13 13.34 -47.95
N ASP A 5 -10.79 13.44 -48.00
CA ASP A 5 -10.08 14.71 -48.08
C ASP A 5 -10.30 15.40 -49.45
N ALA A 6 -9.82 16.66 -49.59
CA ALA A 6 -9.98 17.42 -50.80
C ALA A 6 -9.20 16.85 -52.02
N SER A 7 -8.50 15.73 -51.88
CA SER A 7 -7.78 15.01 -52.94
C SER A 7 -8.38 13.64 -53.26
N GLY A 8 -9.53 13.28 -52.64
CA GLY A 8 -10.24 12.04 -52.91
C GLY A 8 -9.60 10.77 -52.34
N ARG A 9 -8.67 10.88 -51.37
CA ARG A 9 -8.06 9.73 -50.72
C ARG A 9 -8.82 9.35 -49.45
N PRO A 10 -9.06 8.07 -49.16
CA PRO A 10 -9.66 7.65 -47.92
C PRO A 10 -8.77 7.99 -46.74
N LEU A 11 -9.25 8.74 -45.76
CA LEU A 11 -8.64 8.96 -44.46
C LEU A 11 -8.68 7.63 -43.69
N GLY A 12 -7.71 6.77 -43.93
CA GLY A 12 -7.68 5.45 -43.33
C GLY A 12 -6.44 4.63 -43.67
N SER A 13 -5.24 5.21 -43.58
CA SER A 13 -4.01 4.42 -43.58
C SER A 13 -2.81 5.29 -43.22
N GLN A 14 -2.58 5.54 -41.94
CA GLN A 14 -1.26 5.85 -41.36
C GLN A 14 -1.36 6.13 -39.88
N PHE A 15 -1.92 5.20 -39.09
CA PHE A 15 -1.59 5.00 -37.69
C PHE A 15 -1.56 3.51 -37.40
N ASN A 16 -0.72 2.79 -38.15
CA ASN A 16 -0.18 1.52 -37.69
C ASN A 16 1.01 1.85 -36.80
N ILE A 17 0.77 2.35 -35.59
CA ILE A 17 1.70 2.12 -34.50
C ILE A 17 1.46 0.68 -34.11
N GLU A 18 2.25 -0.22 -34.69
CA GLU A 18 2.30 -1.62 -34.32
C GLU A 18 2.50 -1.71 -32.80
N PHE A 19 1.48 -2.24 -32.14
CA PHE A 19 1.50 -2.62 -30.76
C PHE A 19 2.63 -3.63 -30.51
N SER A 20 3.81 -3.11 -30.15
CA SER A 20 5.00 -3.86 -29.77
C SER A 20 5.10 -4.05 -28.24
N ILE A 21 3.97 -3.92 -27.49
CA ILE A 21 4.01 -4.05 -26.02
C ILE A 21 4.09 -5.53 -25.62
N GLU A 22 3.36 -6.43 -26.27
CA GLU A 22 3.52 -7.87 -26.03
C GLU A 22 4.92 -8.39 -26.40
N LYS A 23 5.55 -7.87 -27.46
CA LYS A 23 6.89 -8.28 -27.85
C LYS A 23 8.01 -7.69 -26.99
N LYS A 24 7.84 -6.53 -26.35
CA LYS A 24 8.88 -5.93 -25.48
C LYS A 24 8.94 -6.50 -24.08
N LEU A 25 7.83 -6.95 -23.50
CA LEU A 25 7.83 -7.66 -22.21
C LEU A 25 8.25 -9.14 -22.36
N ILE A 26 7.88 -9.77 -23.46
CA ILE A 26 8.27 -11.16 -23.77
C ILE A 26 9.76 -11.29 -24.15
N MET A 27 10.40 -10.23 -24.63
CA MET A 27 11.81 -10.28 -25.07
C MET A 27 12.86 -10.20 -23.95
N HIS A 28 12.49 -10.05 -22.68
CA HIS A 28 13.42 -10.10 -21.54
C HIS A 28 13.21 -11.31 -20.61
N ALA A 29 12.34 -12.25 -20.98
CA ALA A 29 12.03 -13.45 -20.21
C ALA A 29 12.96 -14.64 -20.55
N ASN A 30 14.26 -14.41 -20.70
CA ASN A 30 15.22 -15.50 -20.94
C ASN A 30 16.00 -15.96 -19.69
N ALA A 31 15.61 -15.51 -18.50
CA ALA A 31 16.01 -16.15 -17.25
C ALA A 31 14.78 -16.20 -16.36
N THR A 32 14.30 -17.38 -16.02
CA THR A 32 13.23 -17.56 -15.02
C THR A 32 13.67 -16.90 -13.72
N THR A 33 12.97 -15.86 -13.32
CA THR A 33 13.26 -15.10 -12.08
C THR A 33 13.10 -15.97 -10.84
N LEU A 34 12.25 -17.00 -10.93
CA LEU A 34 11.98 -17.98 -9.89
C LEU A 34 12.53 -19.35 -10.31
N THR A 35 13.21 -20.05 -9.38
CA THR A 35 13.45 -21.47 -9.54
C THR A 35 12.14 -22.24 -9.35
N PRO A 36 11.99 -23.45 -9.91
CA PRO A 36 10.78 -24.27 -9.68
C PRO A 36 10.49 -24.52 -8.20
N ASP A 37 11.51 -24.76 -7.38
CA ASP A 37 11.37 -24.93 -5.93
C ASP A 37 10.84 -23.64 -5.26
N LEU A 38 11.43 -22.49 -5.58
CA LEU A 38 10.97 -21.21 -5.01
C LEU A 38 9.55 -20.86 -5.44
N LEU A 39 9.20 -21.14 -6.70
CA LEU A 39 7.84 -20.95 -7.22
C LEU A 39 6.83 -21.79 -6.42
N GLN A 40 7.13 -23.07 -6.20
CA GLN A 40 6.28 -23.96 -5.42
C GLN A 40 6.12 -23.48 -3.98
N LYS A 41 7.22 -23.08 -3.33
CA LYS A 41 7.20 -22.54 -1.95
C LYS A 41 6.41 -21.22 -1.85
N MET A 42 6.58 -20.30 -2.79
CA MET A 42 5.82 -19.05 -2.82
C MET A 42 4.32 -19.31 -3.03
N ASN A 43 3.96 -20.22 -3.90
CA ASN A 43 2.56 -20.62 -4.11
C ASN A 43 2.00 -21.30 -2.84
N ALA A 44 2.78 -22.13 -2.14
CA ALA A 44 2.39 -22.75 -0.88
C ALA A 44 2.19 -21.69 0.22
N TYR A 45 3.11 -20.73 0.38
CA TYR A 45 2.96 -19.63 1.33
C TYR A 45 1.70 -18.79 1.06
N TRP A 46 1.44 -18.46 -0.22
CA TRP A 46 0.23 -17.76 -0.63
C TRP A 46 -1.04 -18.55 -0.29
N ARG A 47 -1.05 -19.88 -0.51
CA ARG A 47 -2.15 -20.77 -0.09
C ARG A 47 -2.32 -20.75 1.44
N ALA A 48 -1.23 -20.75 2.21
CA ALA A 48 -1.28 -20.65 3.66
C ALA A 48 -1.92 -19.33 4.12
N ALA A 49 -1.51 -18.21 3.55
CA ALA A 49 -2.11 -16.91 3.84
C ALA A 49 -3.60 -16.85 3.47
N ASN A 50 -3.98 -17.44 2.33
CA ASN A 50 -5.39 -17.54 1.90
C ASN A 50 -6.19 -18.45 2.85
N TYR A 51 -5.65 -19.59 3.27
CA TYR A 51 -6.28 -20.48 4.25
C TYR A 51 -6.54 -19.76 5.58
N LEU A 52 -5.54 -19.06 6.11
CA LEU A 52 -5.69 -18.28 7.32
C LEU A 52 -6.75 -17.17 7.15
N SER A 53 -6.80 -16.57 5.98
CA SER A 53 -7.78 -15.51 5.70
C SER A 53 -9.22 -16.02 5.69
N VAL A 54 -9.46 -17.18 5.08
CA VAL A 54 -10.79 -17.84 5.13
C VAL A 54 -11.13 -18.24 6.55
N GLY A 55 -10.18 -18.84 7.28
CA GLY A 55 -10.37 -19.21 8.69
C GLY A 55 -10.73 -18.01 9.56
N GLN A 56 -10.06 -16.89 9.40
CA GLN A 56 -10.36 -15.62 10.10
C GLN A 56 -11.79 -15.14 9.82
N ILE A 57 -12.27 -15.26 8.60
CA ILE A 57 -13.62 -14.81 8.23
C ILE A 57 -14.67 -15.75 8.86
N TYR A 58 -14.48 -17.07 8.75
CA TYR A 58 -15.54 -18.06 8.98
C TYR A 58 -15.44 -18.82 10.28
N LEU A 59 -14.22 -19.23 10.71
CA LEU A 59 -14.11 -20.28 11.71
C LEU A 59 -14.10 -19.76 13.16
N TYR A 60 -14.84 -20.46 13.98
CA TYR A 60 -14.85 -20.35 15.42
C TYR A 60 -14.01 -21.45 16.09
N ASP A 61 -14.00 -22.65 15.49
CA ASP A 61 -13.31 -23.85 15.97
C ASP A 61 -12.81 -24.70 14.79
N ASN A 62 -12.05 -25.80 15.08
CA ASN A 62 -11.51 -26.73 14.09
C ASN A 62 -10.61 -26.06 13.03
N PRO A 63 -9.59 -25.27 13.44
CA PRO A 63 -8.81 -24.41 12.53
C PRO A 63 -8.00 -25.17 11.48
N LEU A 64 -7.75 -26.47 11.67
CA LEU A 64 -7.00 -27.34 10.76
C LEU A 64 -7.87 -28.38 10.04
N LEU A 65 -9.20 -28.30 10.17
CA LEU A 65 -10.15 -29.26 9.60
C LEU A 65 -9.81 -30.73 9.96
N LYS A 66 -9.41 -30.97 11.22
CA LYS A 66 -9.08 -32.32 11.74
C LYS A 66 -10.28 -33.27 11.81
N GLU A 67 -11.48 -32.73 11.84
CA GLU A 67 -12.74 -33.45 11.64
C GLU A 67 -13.59 -32.73 10.59
N PRO A 68 -14.61 -33.39 10.02
CA PRO A 68 -15.53 -32.76 9.08
C PRO A 68 -16.15 -31.49 9.67
N LEU A 69 -16.24 -30.43 8.83
CA LEU A 69 -16.76 -29.16 9.29
C LEU A 69 -18.24 -29.27 9.70
N LYS A 70 -18.60 -28.60 10.77
CA LYS A 70 -19.95 -28.52 11.29
C LYS A 70 -20.37 -27.09 11.46
N LEU A 71 -21.65 -26.77 11.44
CA LEU A 71 -22.13 -25.40 11.66
C LEU A 71 -21.64 -24.83 12.99
N SER A 72 -21.45 -25.67 14.03
CA SER A 72 -20.89 -25.23 15.32
C SER A 72 -19.44 -24.79 15.27
N HIS A 73 -18.70 -25.13 14.21
CA HIS A 73 -17.34 -24.68 13.98
C HIS A 73 -17.28 -23.32 13.25
N VAL A 74 -18.41 -22.85 12.73
CA VAL A 74 -18.53 -21.58 12.04
C VAL A 74 -19.00 -20.49 13.01
N LYS A 75 -18.54 -19.28 12.83
CA LYS A 75 -18.95 -18.13 13.63
C LYS A 75 -20.46 -17.89 13.49
N PRO A 76 -21.17 -17.58 14.59
CA PRO A 76 -22.60 -17.25 14.51
C PRO A 76 -22.86 -15.95 13.73
N LEU A 77 -21.87 -15.07 13.64
CA LEU A 77 -21.87 -13.87 12.80
C LEU A 77 -20.58 -13.86 11.99
N VAL A 78 -20.70 -14.13 10.69
CA VAL A 78 -19.58 -14.13 9.75
C VAL A 78 -19.41 -12.73 9.18
N VAL A 79 -18.25 -12.10 9.44
CA VAL A 79 -17.94 -10.75 8.98
C VAL A 79 -16.51 -10.71 8.46
N GLY A 80 -16.32 -10.22 7.25
CA GLY A 80 -15.03 -10.04 6.61
C GLY A 80 -15.18 -9.79 5.12
N HIS A 81 -14.04 -9.57 4.44
CA HIS A 81 -14.03 -9.27 3.01
C HIS A 81 -13.00 -10.17 2.31
N TRP A 82 -13.51 -11.02 1.44
CA TRP A 82 -12.65 -11.93 0.66
C TRP A 82 -12.11 -11.28 -0.62
N GLY A 83 -12.90 -10.42 -1.25
CA GLY A 83 -12.70 -9.97 -2.63
C GLY A 83 -11.30 -9.46 -2.99
N THR A 84 -10.67 -8.69 -2.12
CA THR A 84 -9.31 -8.16 -2.32
C THR A 84 -8.24 -9.00 -1.60
N THR A 85 -8.62 -9.83 -0.65
CA THR A 85 -7.72 -10.56 0.25
C THR A 85 -6.70 -11.43 -0.48
N PRO A 86 -7.07 -12.29 -1.45
CA PRO A 86 -6.08 -13.15 -2.11
C PRO A 86 -5.06 -12.39 -2.95
N GLY A 87 -5.45 -11.27 -3.55
CA GLY A 87 -4.50 -10.38 -4.24
C GLY A 87 -3.52 -9.71 -3.29
N GLN A 88 -3.97 -9.27 -2.11
CA GLN A 88 -3.08 -8.72 -1.09
C GLN A 88 -2.11 -9.78 -0.53
N ASN A 89 -2.58 -11.00 -0.28
CA ASN A 89 -1.73 -12.13 0.11
C ASN A 89 -0.67 -12.42 -0.96
N PHE A 90 -1.07 -12.38 -2.23
CA PHE A 90 -0.16 -12.56 -3.37
C PHE A 90 0.92 -11.48 -3.43
N ILE A 91 0.54 -10.21 -3.27
CA ILE A 91 1.49 -9.10 -3.22
C ILE A 91 2.45 -9.28 -2.04
N TYR A 92 1.94 -9.61 -0.87
CA TYR A 92 2.74 -9.71 0.37
C TYR A 92 3.88 -10.74 0.25
N VAL A 93 3.61 -11.95 -0.27
CA VAL A 93 4.65 -12.97 -0.45
C VAL A 93 5.73 -12.55 -1.44
N HIS A 94 5.36 -11.80 -2.48
CA HIS A 94 6.31 -11.27 -3.45
C HIS A 94 7.18 -10.15 -2.87
N LEU A 95 6.62 -9.30 -2.01
CA LEU A 95 7.38 -8.29 -1.29
C LEU A 95 8.37 -8.94 -0.31
N ASN A 96 7.95 -9.96 0.45
CA ASN A 96 8.86 -10.75 1.29
C ASN A 96 10.08 -11.26 0.50
N ARG A 97 9.86 -11.77 -0.71
CA ARG A 97 10.92 -12.26 -1.58
C ARG A 97 11.95 -11.17 -1.94
N VAL A 98 11.50 -10.00 -2.37
CA VAL A 98 12.42 -8.92 -2.78
C VAL A 98 13.08 -8.26 -1.56
N ILE A 99 12.39 -8.16 -0.43
CA ILE A 99 12.99 -7.70 0.83
C ILE A 99 14.18 -8.59 1.20
N LYS A 100 13.99 -9.92 1.21
CA LYS A 100 15.08 -10.87 1.51
C LYS A 100 16.22 -10.82 0.49
N LYS A 101 15.87 -10.76 -0.79
CA LYS A 101 16.87 -10.80 -1.87
C LYS A 101 17.78 -9.57 -1.86
N TYR A 102 17.26 -8.41 -1.53
CA TYR A 102 17.95 -7.13 -1.66
C TYR A 102 18.21 -6.43 -0.32
N ASP A 103 17.88 -7.06 0.79
CA ASP A 103 17.94 -6.51 2.16
C ASP A 103 17.23 -5.15 2.26
N LEU A 104 15.99 -5.08 1.75
CA LEU A 104 15.24 -3.82 1.69
C LEU A 104 14.66 -3.44 3.05
N ASP A 105 14.69 -2.16 3.33
CA ASP A 105 13.85 -1.54 4.35
C ASP A 105 12.49 -1.20 3.72
N MET A 106 11.47 -1.97 4.05
CA MET A 106 10.16 -1.86 3.40
C MET A 106 9.04 -2.21 4.37
N PHE A 107 7.92 -1.49 4.28
CA PHE A 107 6.68 -1.89 4.91
C PHE A 107 5.47 -1.72 3.97
N TYR A 108 4.33 -2.22 4.41
CA TYR A 108 3.13 -2.37 3.60
C TYR A 108 2.04 -1.40 4.04
N VAL A 109 1.47 -0.65 3.10
CA VAL A 109 0.26 0.16 3.31
C VAL A 109 -0.89 -0.48 2.56
N ALA A 110 -1.95 -0.86 3.30
CA ALA A 110 -3.12 -1.54 2.77
C ALA A 110 -4.25 -0.54 2.49
N GLY A 111 -4.28 0.05 1.31
CA GLY A 111 -5.37 0.94 0.89
C GLY A 111 -6.74 0.24 0.89
N PRO A 112 -6.91 -0.94 0.27
CA PRO A 112 -8.13 -1.73 0.46
C PRO A 112 -8.11 -2.42 1.82
N GLY A 113 -8.18 -1.65 2.90
CA GLY A 113 -8.02 -2.11 4.27
C GLY A 113 -9.08 -3.10 4.73
N HIS A 114 -10.22 -3.18 4.03
CA HIS A 114 -11.21 -4.25 4.22
C HIS A 114 -10.62 -5.65 3.94
N GLY A 115 -9.49 -5.76 3.23
CA GLY A 115 -8.70 -6.98 3.13
C GLY A 115 -7.89 -7.31 4.41
N GLY A 116 -8.35 -6.87 5.58
CA GLY A 116 -7.72 -7.12 6.87
C GLY A 116 -7.30 -8.56 7.13
N PRO A 117 -8.06 -9.59 6.71
CA PRO A 117 -7.63 -10.97 6.88
C PRO A 117 -6.28 -11.28 6.25
N ALA A 118 -5.94 -10.64 5.12
CA ALA A 118 -4.65 -10.82 4.47
C ALA A 118 -3.50 -10.30 5.34
N ILE A 119 -3.61 -9.07 5.82
CA ILE A 119 -2.52 -8.45 6.57
C ILE A 119 -2.33 -9.13 7.91
N VAL A 120 -3.40 -9.38 8.65
CA VAL A 120 -3.36 -10.13 9.92
C VAL A 120 -2.76 -11.53 9.70
N GLY A 121 -3.19 -12.24 8.66
CA GLY A 121 -2.67 -13.58 8.32
C GLY A 121 -1.18 -13.56 8.02
N ASN A 122 -0.70 -12.64 7.20
CA ASN A 122 0.73 -12.54 6.86
C ASN A 122 1.59 -12.11 8.05
N VAL A 123 1.15 -11.13 8.84
CA VAL A 123 1.84 -10.70 10.07
C VAL A 123 1.90 -11.83 11.10
N TYR A 124 0.88 -12.70 11.14
CA TYR A 124 0.94 -13.93 11.95
C TYR A 124 1.94 -14.94 11.39
N LEU A 125 1.92 -15.21 10.07
CA LEU A 125 2.83 -16.18 9.45
C LEU A 125 4.30 -15.78 9.58
N GLU A 126 4.63 -14.49 9.51
CA GLU A 126 6.00 -13.99 9.71
C GLU A 126 6.44 -13.94 11.18
N GLY A 127 5.52 -14.20 12.14
CA GLY A 127 5.78 -14.27 13.57
C GLY A 127 5.54 -12.98 14.35
N THR A 128 5.46 -11.83 13.70
CA THR A 128 5.33 -10.53 14.37
C THR A 128 4.06 -10.43 15.20
N TRP A 129 2.94 -11.00 14.72
CA TRP A 129 1.69 -11.01 15.49
C TRP A 129 1.87 -11.63 16.87
N SER A 130 2.50 -12.81 16.94
CA SER A 130 2.70 -13.55 18.18
C SER A 130 3.75 -12.92 19.11
N GLU A 131 4.67 -12.13 18.56
CA GLU A 131 5.60 -11.33 19.37
C GLU A 131 4.89 -10.17 20.09
N ILE A 132 3.98 -9.48 19.39
CA ILE A 132 3.22 -8.35 19.96
C ILE A 132 2.05 -8.84 20.82
N TYR A 133 1.38 -9.93 20.42
CA TYR A 133 0.24 -10.53 21.08
C TYR A 133 0.54 -11.99 21.49
N PRO A 134 1.35 -12.22 22.54
CA PRO A 134 1.90 -13.55 22.87
C PRO A 134 0.85 -14.58 23.31
N ASN A 135 -0.38 -14.17 23.55
CA ASN A 135 -1.50 -15.06 23.78
C ASN A 135 -2.02 -15.72 22.49
N VAL A 136 -1.57 -15.30 21.32
CA VAL A 136 -1.87 -15.90 20.01
C VAL A 136 -0.58 -16.55 19.51
N THR A 137 -0.35 -17.79 19.90
CA THR A 137 0.86 -18.57 19.60
C THR A 137 0.85 -19.06 18.15
N GLN A 138 2.04 -19.35 17.60
CA GLN A 138 2.16 -19.94 16.26
C GLN A 138 1.97 -21.46 16.32
N ASP A 139 0.75 -21.90 16.64
CA ASP A 139 0.31 -23.29 16.70
C ASP A 139 -1.23 -23.36 16.55
N GLU A 140 -1.80 -24.57 16.62
CA GLU A 140 -3.25 -24.80 16.48
C GLU A 140 -4.09 -23.97 17.46
N ALA A 141 -3.64 -23.86 18.71
CA ALA A 141 -4.34 -23.05 19.72
C ALA A 141 -4.31 -21.57 19.40
N GLY A 142 -3.18 -21.09 18.87
CA GLY A 142 -3.04 -19.72 18.39
C GLY A 142 -3.87 -19.45 17.13
N LEU A 143 -3.88 -20.39 16.17
CA LEU A 143 -4.76 -20.30 14.99
C LEU A 143 -6.23 -20.21 15.39
N GLN A 144 -6.67 -21.06 16.32
CA GLN A 144 -8.05 -21.01 16.82
C GLN A 144 -8.39 -19.65 17.44
N LYS A 145 -7.47 -19.09 18.24
CA LYS A 145 -7.66 -17.76 18.83
C LYS A 145 -7.70 -16.67 17.77
N LEU A 146 -6.76 -16.68 16.82
CA LEU A 146 -6.69 -15.71 15.73
C LEU A 146 -8.01 -15.69 14.94
N PHE A 147 -8.50 -16.87 14.53
CA PHE A 147 -9.73 -16.99 13.79
C PHE A 147 -10.92 -16.50 14.59
N LYS A 148 -11.03 -16.94 15.84
CA LYS A 148 -12.12 -16.56 16.74
C LYS A 148 -12.17 -15.07 17.04
N GLN A 149 -11.01 -14.43 17.21
CA GLN A 149 -10.93 -13.01 17.56
C GLN A 149 -11.16 -12.08 16.37
N PHE A 150 -10.93 -12.54 15.14
CA PHE A 150 -11.10 -11.72 13.96
C PHE A 150 -12.57 -11.29 13.80
N SER A 151 -12.76 -9.98 13.64
CA SER A 151 -14.09 -9.36 13.50
C SER A 151 -15.07 -9.69 14.65
N PHE A 152 -14.54 -9.81 15.87
CA PHE A 152 -15.30 -10.07 17.08
C PHE A 152 -15.19 -8.88 18.05
N PRO A 153 -16.25 -8.51 18.79
CA PRO A 153 -16.18 -7.39 19.74
C PRO A 153 -15.03 -7.53 20.75
N GLY A 154 -14.17 -6.50 20.80
CA GLY A 154 -12.96 -6.51 21.63
C GLY A 154 -11.80 -7.36 21.11
N GLY A 155 -11.95 -7.94 19.92
CA GLY A 155 -10.92 -8.70 19.22
C GLY A 155 -10.23 -7.90 18.12
N ILE A 156 -9.93 -8.59 17.01
CA ILE A 156 -9.24 -8.02 15.84
C ILE A 156 -10.25 -7.30 14.94
N SER A 157 -9.93 -6.09 14.50
CA SER A 157 -10.77 -5.35 13.55
C SER A 157 -10.90 -6.09 12.21
N SER A 158 -12.08 -5.99 11.56
CA SER A 158 -12.31 -6.55 10.23
C SER A 158 -11.53 -5.83 9.12
N HIS A 159 -11.16 -4.58 9.37
CA HIS A 159 -10.32 -3.75 8.51
C HIS A 159 -8.94 -3.58 9.14
N VAL A 160 -7.93 -3.36 8.33
CA VAL A 160 -6.60 -3.04 8.82
C VAL A 160 -6.67 -1.77 9.64
N ALA A 161 -6.03 -1.77 10.80
CA ALA A 161 -5.99 -0.65 11.71
C ALA A 161 -4.59 -0.53 12.35
N PRO A 162 -4.22 0.56 12.99
CA PRO A 162 -2.92 0.73 13.65
C PRO A 162 -2.62 -0.32 14.73
N THR A 163 -3.61 -1.06 15.23
CA THR A 163 -3.41 -2.21 16.12
C THR A 163 -2.88 -3.45 15.38
N THR A 164 -2.94 -3.49 14.05
CA THR A 164 -2.26 -4.50 13.25
C THR A 164 -0.78 -4.11 13.15
N PRO A 165 0.15 -4.94 13.68
CA PRO A 165 1.57 -4.61 13.64
C PRO A 165 2.06 -4.30 12.21
N GLY A 166 2.84 -3.25 12.07
CA GLY A 166 3.34 -2.78 10.78
C GLY A 166 2.38 -1.90 9.98
N SER A 167 1.17 -1.61 10.47
CA SER A 167 0.23 -0.70 9.80
C SER A 167 0.29 0.70 10.41
N ILE A 168 0.50 1.70 9.55
CA ILE A 168 0.35 3.12 9.88
C ILE A 168 -0.97 3.68 9.33
N HIS A 169 -1.76 2.86 8.65
CA HIS A 169 -2.96 3.28 7.92
C HIS A 169 -4.20 2.64 8.51
N GLU A 170 -5.22 3.44 8.75
CA GLU A 170 -6.57 2.97 9.07
C GLU A 170 -7.31 2.69 7.76
N GLY A 171 -7.55 1.41 7.48
CA GLY A 171 -8.02 0.96 6.18
C GLY A 171 -9.52 1.04 5.95
N GLY A 172 -10.29 1.53 6.91
CA GLY A 172 -11.73 1.78 6.77
C GLY A 172 -12.05 3.08 6.04
N GLU A 173 -11.14 4.05 6.12
CA GLU A 173 -11.26 5.32 5.43
C GLU A 173 -10.50 5.30 4.11
N LEU A 174 -11.23 5.31 2.99
CA LEU A 174 -10.64 5.18 1.67
C LEU A 174 -10.10 6.51 1.13
N GLY A 175 -8.94 6.42 0.47
CA GLY A 175 -8.37 7.53 -0.29
C GLY A 175 -7.07 8.09 0.29
N TYR A 176 -6.67 7.72 1.50
CA TYR A 176 -5.49 8.26 2.17
C TYR A 176 -4.25 7.38 2.09
N SER A 177 -4.37 6.12 1.61
CA SER A 177 -3.26 5.17 1.62
C SER A 177 -2.02 5.70 0.91
N LEU A 178 -2.18 6.28 -0.28
CA LEU A 178 -1.07 6.77 -1.07
C LEU A 178 -0.45 8.05 -0.47
N SER A 179 -1.24 8.96 0.09
CA SER A 179 -0.72 10.12 0.80
C SER A 179 0.04 9.74 2.06
N HIS A 180 -0.48 8.78 2.86
CA HIS A 180 0.26 8.21 4.00
C HIS A 180 1.59 7.59 3.57
N ALA A 181 1.60 6.85 2.46
CA ALA A 181 2.83 6.25 1.94
C ALA A 181 3.88 7.31 1.57
N PHE A 182 3.48 8.42 0.95
CA PHE A 182 4.39 9.54 0.66
C PHE A 182 4.86 10.22 1.93
N GLY A 183 3.97 10.49 2.88
CA GLY A 183 4.32 11.03 4.18
C GLY A 183 5.38 10.19 4.89
N ALA A 184 5.21 8.87 4.86
CA ALA A 184 6.15 7.92 5.44
C ALA A 184 7.51 7.89 4.71
N ALA A 185 7.53 8.14 3.40
CA ALA A 185 8.76 8.14 2.62
C ALA A 185 9.60 9.42 2.84
N PHE A 186 8.99 10.55 3.21
CA PHE A 186 9.71 11.79 3.44
C PHE A 186 10.76 11.63 4.55
N ASP A 187 11.99 12.07 4.27
CA ASP A 187 13.14 12.00 5.18
C ASP A 187 13.55 10.60 5.65
N ASN A 188 13.11 9.56 4.95
CA ASN A 188 13.50 8.17 5.18
C ASN A 188 14.17 7.58 3.92
N PRO A 189 15.41 8.00 3.59
CA PRO A 189 16.03 7.79 2.28
C PRO A 189 16.18 6.32 1.87
N ASP A 190 16.28 5.40 2.82
CA ASP A 190 16.47 3.97 2.55
C ASP A 190 15.16 3.19 2.53
N LEU A 191 14.06 3.83 2.94
CA LEU A 191 12.75 3.21 3.03
C LEU A 191 12.08 3.11 1.67
N ILE A 192 11.47 1.97 1.38
CA ILE A 192 10.51 1.79 0.29
C ILE A 192 9.14 1.50 0.90
N VAL A 193 8.16 2.33 0.65
CA VAL A 193 6.78 2.10 1.09
C VAL A 193 6.00 1.43 -0.03
N ALA A 194 5.66 0.15 0.15
CA ALA A 194 4.78 -0.58 -0.76
C ALA A 194 3.33 -0.22 -0.44
N CYS A 195 2.70 0.56 -1.30
CA CYS A 195 1.33 1.02 -1.11
C CYS A 195 0.39 0.28 -2.06
N VAL A 196 -0.42 -0.64 -1.53
CA VAL A 196 -1.48 -1.26 -2.31
C VAL A 196 -2.67 -0.33 -2.36
N VAL A 197 -3.08 0.04 -3.57
CA VAL A 197 -4.24 0.90 -3.83
C VAL A 197 -5.35 0.03 -4.40
N GLY A 198 -6.53 0.06 -3.79
CA GLY A 198 -7.73 -0.58 -4.36
C GLY A 198 -8.26 0.20 -5.57
N ASP A 199 -8.76 -0.50 -6.56
CA ASP A 199 -9.31 0.14 -7.76
C ASP A 199 -10.55 1.01 -7.47
N GLY A 200 -11.36 0.63 -6.48
CA GLY A 200 -12.45 1.48 -6.00
C GLY A 200 -11.94 2.67 -5.17
N GLU A 201 -10.89 2.49 -4.38
CA GLU A 201 -10.24 3.57 -3.65
C GLU A 201 -9.60 4.59 -4.61
N ALA A 202 -9.05 4.12 -5.73
CA ALA A 202 -8.44 4.98 -6.76
C ALA A 202 -9.40 6.01 -7.36
N GLU A 203 -10.71 5.81 -7.19
CA GLU A 203 -11.76 6.74 -7.65
C GLU A 203 -12.10 7.84 -6.64
N THR A 204 -11.57 7.76 -5.41
CA THR A 204 -11.82 8.78 -4.38
C THR A 204 -11.06 10.07 -4.70
N GLY A 205 -11.62 11.22 -4.29
CA GLY A 205 -10.97 12.52 -4.49
C GLY A 205 -9.57 12.60 -3.87
N PRO A 206 -9.37 12.20 -2.60
CA PRO A 206 -8.05 12.22 -1.96
C PRO A 206 -7.02 11.38 -2.72
N LEU A 207 -7.37 10.16 -3.12
CA LEU A 207 -6.41 9.29 -3.81
C LEU A 207 -6.12 9.77 -5.24
N ALA A 208 -7.14 10.24 -5.96
CA ALA A 208 -6.95 10.80 -7.30
C ALA A 208 -5.94 11.98 -7.30
N THR A 209 -5.96 12.78 -6.26
CA THR A 209 -4.99 13.86 -6.03
C THR A 209 -3.61 13.31 -5.67
N SER A 210 -3.56 12.24 -4.89
CA SER A 210 -2.31 11.63 -4.39
C SER A 210 -1.38 11.11 -5.49
N TRP A 211 -1.89 10.76 -6.68
CA TRP A 211 -1.05 10.37 -7.82
C TRP A 211 -0.03 11.43 -8.23
N GLN A 212 -0.25 12.71 -7.85
CA GLN A 212 0.66 13.82 -8.13
C GLN A 212 1.79 13.96 -7.10
N SER A 213 1.72 13.27 -5.95
CA SER A 213 2.67 13.41 -4.83
C SER A 213 4.12 13.06 -5.19
N ASN A 214 4.33 12.32 -6.28
CA ASN A 214 5.66 12.02 -6.78
C ASN A 214 6.47 13.25 -7.24
N LYS A 215 5.86 14.45 -7.32
CA LYS A 215 6.53 15.74 -7.58
C LYS A 215 7.02 16.39 -6.29
N MET A 216 6.69 15.83 -5.14
CA MET A 216 7.11 16.29 -3.82
C MET A 216 8.13 15.33 -3.18
N LEU A 217 8.68 14.37 -3.92
CA LEU A 217 9.60 13.36 -3.42
C LEU A 217 11.02 13.61 -3.96
N ASP A 218 11.92 14.00 -3.08
CA ASP A 218 13.33 14.20 -3.43
C ASP A 218 14.10 12.86 -3.39
N PRO A 219 14.56 12.31 -4.51
CA PRO A 219 15.25 11.02 -4.53
C PRO A 219 16.59 11.01 -3.77
N VAL A 220 17.12 12.19 -3.40
CA VAL A 220 18.35 12.30 -2.61
C VAL A 220 18.08 12.04 -1.13
N THR A 221 17.06 12.68 -0.59
CA THR A 221 16.85 12.75 0.86
C THR A 221 15.63 11.99 1.35
N ASP A 222 14.74 11.63 0.44
CA ASP A 222 13.53 10.88 0.75
C ASP A 222 13.66 9.41 0.31
N GLY A 223 12.78 8.57 0.80
CA GLY A 223 12.62 7.19 0.39
C GLY A 223 11.95 7.06 -0.97
N ALA A 224 11.30 5.93 -1.19
CA ALA A 224 10.51 5.69 -2.39
C ALA A 224 9.13 5.15 -2.03
N VAL A 225 8.14 5.48 -2.84
CA VAL A 225 6.81 4.86 -2.80
C VAL A 225 6.66 3.97 -4.02
N LEU A 226 6.28 2.71 -3.80
CA LEU A 226 5.91 1.76 -4.84
C LEU A 226 4.40 1.52 -4.79
N PRO A 227 3.60 2.25 -5.58
CA PRO A 227 2.18 1.99 -5.69
C PRO A 227 1.93 0.68 -6.44
N ILE A 228 1.03 -0.15 -5.90
CA ILE A 228 0.54 -1.37 -6.54
C ILE A 228 -0.98 -1.24 -6.63
N LEU A 229 -1.47 -0.85 -7.80
CA LEU A 229 -2.91 -0.80 -8.05
C LEU A 229 -3.45 -2.24 -8.17
N HIS A 230 -4.26 -2.67 -7.20
CA HIS A 230 -4.96 -3.96 -7.27
C HIS A 230 -6.27 -3.77 -8.03
N LEU A 231 -6.23 -4.01 -9.32
CA LEU A 231 -7.32 -3.83 -10.28
C LEU A 231 -8.13 -5.12 -10.40
N ASN A 232 -9.05 -5.36 -9.46
CA ASN A 232 -9.90 -6.56 -9.44
C ASN A 232 -11.26 -6.37 -10.13
N GLY A 233 -11.57 -5.16 -10.55
CA GLY A 233 -12.67 -4.84 -11.45
C GLY A 233 -13.98 -4.41 -10.81
N TYR A 234 -14.14 -4.55 -9.49
CA TYR A 234 -15.41 -4.24 -8.82
C TYR A 234 -15.22 -3.57 -7.46
N LYS A 235 -16.10 -2.64 -7.15
CA LYS A 235 -16.35 -2.08 -5.81
C LYS A 235 -17.24 -3.05 -5.01
N ILE A 236 -18.09 -2.54 -4.14
CA ILE A 236 -19.04 -3.33 -3.33
C ILE A 236 -20.07 -4.03 -4.21
N SER A 237 -20.63 -3.31 -5.18
CA SER A 237 -21.68 -3.82 -6.07
C SER A 237 -21.53 -3.37 -7.53
N ASN A 238 -20.69 -2.38 -7.80
CA ASN A 238 -20.50 -1.81 -9.14
C ASN A 238 -19.10 -2.06 -9.68
N PRO A 239 -18.92 -2.08 -11.01
CA PRO A 239 -17.58 -2.08 -11.60
C PRO A 239 -16.84 -0.80 -11.27
N THR A 240 -15.50 -0.86 -11.28
CA THR A 240 -14.65 0.31 -11.15
C THR A 240 -14.40 0.97 -12.51
N ILE A 241 -14.19 2.27 -12.53
CA ILE A 241 -13.96 3.03 -13.77
C ILE A 241 -12.65 2.55 -14.42
N LEU A 242 -11.56 2.46 -13.63
CA LEU A 242 -10.25 2.07 -14.15
C LEU A 242 -10.22 0.66 -14.76
N SER A 243 -11.16 -0.21 -14.37
CA SER A 243 -11.26 -1.56 -14.96
C SER A 243 -12.07 -1.59 -16.27
N ARG A 244 -12.70 -0.50 -16.65
CA ARG A 244 -13.61 -0.41 -17.82
C ARG A 244 -13.14 0.55 -18.90
N ILE A 245 -12.04 1.26 -18.67
CA ILE A 245 -11.35 2.04 -19.71
C ILE A 245 -10.40 1.14 -20.49
N GLU A 246 -10.04 1.57 -21.70
CA GLU A 246 -9.10 0.81 -22.53
C GLU A 246 -7.72 0.73 -21.89
N PRO A 247 -6.96 -0.35 -22.09
CA PRO A 247 -5.62 -0.51 -21.51
C PRO A 247 -4.68 0.66 -21.82
N ASP A 248 -4.74 1.19 -23.03
CA ASP A 248 -3.93 2.35 -23.44
C ASP A 248 -4.28 3.62 -22.68
N GLU A 249 -5.57 3.83 -22.45
CA GLU A 249 -6.07 4.97 -21.69
C GLU A 249 -5.60 4.90 -20.24
N LEU A 250 -5.65 3.70 -19.64
CA LEU A 250 -5.15 3.46 -18.30
C LEU A 250 -3.63 3.71 -18.20
N GLU A 251 -2.86 3.22 -19.18
CA GLU A 251 -1.41 3.48 -19.23
C GLU A 251 -1.11 4.97 -19.36
N GLN A 252 -1.81 5.66 -20.27
CA GLN A 252 -1.63 7.10 -20.48
C GLN A 252 -2.00 7.92 -19.26
N PHE A 253 -3.04 7.53 -18.52
CA PHE A 253 -3.43 8.17 -17.27
C PHE A 253 -2.29 8.18 -16.25
N PHE A 254 -1.69 7.02 -15.97
CA PHE A 254 -0.58 6.94 -15.02
C PHE A 254 0.70 7.61 -15.54
N ARG A 255 0.98 7.49 -16.83
CA ARG A 255 2.10 8.21 -17.45
C ARG A 255 1.92 9.73 -17.36
N GLY A 256 0.71 10.24 -17.52
CA GLY A 256 0.36 11.65 -17.33
C GLY A 256 0.58 12.12 -15.90
N CYS A 257 0.30 11.27 -14.92
CA CYS A 257 0.60 11.52 -13.51
C CYS A 257 2.11 11.43 -13.17
N GLY A 258 2.97 11.02 -14.10
CA GLY A 258 4.43 10.96 -13.90
C GLY A 258 4.93 9.59 -13.43
N TRP A 259 4.16 8.53 -13.62
CA TRP A 259 4.54 7.16 -13.30
C TRP A 259 5.03 6.38 -14.52
N THR A 260 5.73 5.27 -14.25
CA THR A 260 6.02 4.22 -15.23
C THR A 260 5.24 2.97 -14.80
N PRO A 261 4.04 2.73 -15.36
CA PRO A 261 3.22 1.59 -14.99
C PRO A 261 3.74 0.30 -15.61
N TYR A 262 3.84 -0.75 -14.80
CA TYR A 262 4.10 -2.14 -15.19
C TYR A 262 2.87 -2.98 -14.93
N PHE A 263 2.49 -3.82 -15.89
CA PHE A 263 1.25 -4.60 -15.82
C PHE A 263 1.55 -6.07 -15.51
N VAL A 264 0.83 -6.62 -14.54
CA VAL A 264 0.79 -8.04 -14.20
C VAL A 264 -0.68 -8.46 -14.28
N GLU A 265 -1.03 -9.33 -15.21
CA GLU A 265 -2.42 -9.64 -15.54
C GLU A 265 -2.64 -11.13 -15.76
N GLY A 266 -3.68 -11.69 -15.14
CA GLY A 266 -4.08 -13.10 -15.30
C GLY A 266 -4.77 -13.67 -14.06
N ASP A 267 -4.92 -15.00 -14.09
CA ASP A 267 -5.58 -15.78 -13.04
C ASP A 267 -4.89 -17.14 -12.77
N GLU A 268 -3.95 -17.56 -13.62
CA GLU A 268 -3.17 -18.79 -13.42
C GLU A 268 -2.06 -18.56 -12.40
N PRO A 269 -2.07 -19.19 -11.22
CA PRO A 269 -1.15 -18.89 -10.12
C PRO A 269 0.33 -18.93 -10.50
N GLU A 270 0.80 -20.01 -11.13
CA GLU A 270 2.22 -20.18 -11.47
C GLU A 270 2.71 -19.07 -12.40
N LYS A 271 1.94 -18.80 -13.46
CA LYS A 271 2.25 -17.76 -14.43
C LYS A 271 2.24 -16.36 -13.79
N MET A 272 1.26 -16.11 -12.89
CA MET A 272 1.18 -14.85 -12.18
C MET A 272 2.37 -14.66 -11.23
N HIS A 273 2.82 -15.71 -10.55
CA HIS A 273 4.04 -15.65 -9.73
C HIS A 273 5.27 -15.30 -10.57
N GLU A 274 5.45 -15.90 -11.73
CA GLU A 274 6.57 -15.58 -12.63
C GLU A 274 6.51 -14.13 -13.12
N LEU A 275 5.35 -13.66 -13.58
CA LEU A 275 5.15 -12.29 -14.05
C LEU A 275 5.40 -11.27 -12.94
N MET A 276 4.83 -11.49 -11.76
CA MET A 276 4.99 -10.57 -10.62
C MET A 276 6.43 -10.54 -10.13
N ALA A 277 7.11 -11.68 -10.10
CA ALA A 277 8.51 -11.76 -9.72
C ALA A 277 9.39 -10.92 -10.66
N ALA A 278 9.23 -11.08 -11.97
CA ALA A 278 9.99 -10.32 -12.96
C ALA A 278 9.66 -8.82 -12.90
N THR A 279 8.40 -8.48 -12.71
CA THR A 279 7.94 -7.08 -12.61
C THR A 279 8.47 -6.38 -11.37
N LEU A 280 8.45 -7.02 -10.21
CA LEU A 280 9.02 -6.47 -8.98
C LEU A 280 10.54 -6.29 -9.07
N GLU A 281 11.26 -7.25 -9.66
CA GLU A 281 12.70 -7.09 -9.91
C GLU A 281 12.98 -5.82 -10.73
N LYS A 282 12.19 -5.60 -11.77
CA LYS A 282 12.31 -4.41 -12.62
C LYS A 282 11.99 -3.14 -11.84
N ALA A 283 10.87 -3.11 -11.10
CA ALA A 283 10.45 -1.94 -10.33
C ALA A 283 11.47 -1.57 -9.23
N ILE A 284 11.97 -2.54 -8.48
CA ILE A 284 13.02 -2.31 -7.46
C ILE A 284 14.33 -1.85 -8.11
N GLY A 285 14.69 -2.45 -9.25
CA GLY A 285 15.85 -2.02 -10.03
C GLY A 285 15.75 -0.55 -10.46
N ASP A 286 14.59 -0.12 -10.95
CA ASP A 286 14.35 1.27 -11.36
C ASP A 286 14.38 2.24 -10.17
N ILE A 287 13.79 1.88 -9.02
CA ILE A 287 13.87 2.68 -7.79
C ILE A 287 15.34 2.89 -7.39
N LYS A 288 16.11 1.81 -7.31
CA LYS A 288 17.54 1.87 -6.97
C LYS A 288 18.35 2.68 -7.96
N GLN A 289 18.04 2.57 -9.26
CA GLN A 289 18.71 3.36 -10.29
C GLN A 289 18.41 4.86 -10.15
N ILE A 290 17.14 5.23 -9.92
CA ILE A 290 16.72 6.61 -9.66
C ILE A 290 17.49 7.19 -8.48
N GLN A 291 17.47 6.49 -7.34
CA GLN A 291 18.15 6.92 -6.12
C GLN A 291 19.68 7.03 -6.32
N ASN A 292 20.29 6.06 -6.97
CA ASN A 292 21.73 6.11 -7.27
C ASN A 292 22.11 7.26 -8.20
N ASN A 293 21.32 7.51 -9.26
CA ASN A 293 21.56 8.62 -10.17
C ASN A 293 21.51 9.96 -9.44
N ALA A 294 20.49 10.15 -8.60
CA ALA A 294 20.34 11.37 -7.82
C ALA A 294 21.48 11.56 -6.79
N ARG A 295 21.77 10.51 -6.01
CA ARG A 295 22.71 10.59 -4.87
C ARG A 295 24.18 10.56 -5.27
N SER A 296 24.54 9.78 -6.30
CA SER A 296 25.93 9.57 -6.70
C SER A 296 26.35 10.37 -7.94
N ASN A 297 25.41 10.61 -8.86
CA ASN A 297 25.69 11.25 -10.14
C ASN A 297 25.16 12.69 -10.22
N ASN A 298 24.58 13.22 -9.15
CA ASN A 298 23.94 14.55 -9.10
C ASN A 298 22.92 14.77 -10.23
N ASP A 299 22.20 13.72 -10.61
CA ASP A 299 21.12 13.84 -11.59
C ASP A 299 19.97 14.62 -10.96
N THR A 300 19.73 15.82 -11.45
CA THR A 300 18.65 16.70 -10.99
C THR A 300 17.40 16.60 -11.86
N SER A 301 17.36 15.66 -12.80
CA SER A 301 16.17 15.44 -13.62
C SER A 301 15.08 14.79 -12.77
N ARG A 302 13.84 15.28 -12.91
CA ARG A 302 12.69 14.68 -12.24
C ARG A 302 12.51 13.22 -12.68
N PRO A 303 12.56 12.26 -11.75
CA PRO A 303 12.39 10.85 -12.10
C PRO A 303 10.95 10.52 -12.48
N ARG A 304 10.79 9.43 -13.23
CA ARG A 304 9.52 8.74 -13.40
C ARG A 304 9.56 7.47 -12.57
N TRP A 305 8.93 7.52 -11.41
CA TRP A 305 8.90 6.39 -10.50
C TRP A 305 8.08 5.22 -11.05
N PRO A 306 8.49 3.97 -10.81
CA PRO A 306 7.70 2.80 -11.20
C PRO A 306 6.44 2.65 -10.36
N MET A 307 5.42 2.05 -10.95
CA MET A 307 4.25 1.51 -10.26
C MET A 307 3.83 0.19 -10.91
N ILE A 308 3.05 -0.61 -10.19
CA ILE A 308 2.54 -1.89 -10.70
C ILE A 308 1.01 -1.81 -10.79
N VAL A 309 0.46 -2.33 -11.87
CA VAL A 309 -0.97 -2.60 -12.02
C VAL A 309 -1.15 -4.11 -11.99
N LEU A 310 -1.67 -4.62 -10.87
CA LEU A 310 -1.98 -6.04 -10.72
C LEU A 310 -3.46 -6.24 -11.06
N ARG A 311 -3.73 -6.86 -12.21
CA ARG A 311 -5.08 -7.22 -12.64
C ARG A 311 -5.31 -8.70 -12.38
N SER A 312 -6.18 -9.02 -11.41
CA SER A 312 -6.56 -10.38 -11.02
C SER A 312 -8.06 -10.46 -10.76
N PRO A 313 -8.69 -11.65 -10.79
CA PRO A 313 -10.10 -11.79 -10.46
C PRO A 313 -10.41 -11.33 -9.03
N LYS A 314 -11.52 -10.63 -8.84
CA LYS A 314 -12.02 -10.34 -7.50
C LYS A 314 -12.36 -11.64 -6.79
N GLY A 315 -11.82 -11.84 -5.57
CA GLY A 315 -12.02 -13.07 -4.83
C GLY A 315 -11.29 -14.28 -5.39
N TRP A 316 -10.17 -14.04 -6.08
CA TRP A 316 -9.28 -15.05 -6.68
C TRP A 316 -9.04 -16.25 -5.75
N THR A 317 -9.06 -17.48 -6.29
CA THR A 317 -9.01 -18.75 -5.53
C THR A 317 -10.19 -19.03 -4.58
N GLY A 318 -11.21 -18.20 -4.62
CA GLY A 318 -12.46 -18.45 -3.89
C GLY A 318 -13.41 -19.37 -4.65
N PRO A 319 -14.64 -19.56 -4.11
CA PRO A 319 -15.67 -20.30 -4.79
C PRO A 319 -15.95 -19.69 -6.17
N LYS A 320 -16.04 -20.53 -7.19
CA LYS A 320 -16.38 -20.08 -8.55
C LYS A 320 -17.87 -19.74 -8.66
N GLU A 321 -18.70 -20.54 -7.99
CA GLU A 321 -20.16 -20.44 -8.03
C GLU A 321 -20.74 -20.83 -6.66
N VAL A 322 -21.82 -20.16 -6.24
CA VAL A 322 -22.65 -20.51 -5.08
C VAL A 322 -24.12 -20.29 -5.50
N ASP A 323 -24.98 -21.26 -5.27
CA ASP A 323 -26.41 -21.23 -5.60
C ASP A 323 -26.71 -20.87 -7.08
N GLY A 324 -25.88 -21.34 -8.01
CA GLY A 324 -26.03 -21.05 -9.46
C GLY A 324 -25.59 -19.64 -9.84
N LEU A 325 -24.94 -18.89 -8.94
CA LEU A 325 -24.45 -17.55 -9.20
C LEU A 325 -22.93 -17.53 -9.20
N GLN A 326 -22.34 -16.93 -10.25
CA GLN A 326 -20.90 -16.70 -10.31
C GLN A 326 -20.45 -15.79 -9.16
N ILE A 327 -19.43 -16.20 -8.43
CA ILE A 327 -18.82 -15.48 -7.30
C ILE A 327 -17.48 -14.87 -7.71
N GLU A 328 -16.46 -15.71 -7.91
CA GLU A 328 -15.14 -15.22 -8.32
C GLU A 328 -15.21 -14.38 -9.59
N GLY A 329 -14.47 -13.28 -9.62
CA GLY A 329 -14.46 -12.34 -10.74
C GLY A 329 -15.67 -11.41 -10.80
N THR A 330 -16.55 -11.44 -9.78
CA THR A 330 -17.71 -10.57 -9.70
C THR A 330 -17.77 -9.81 -8.36
N PHE A 331 -18.69 -8.83 -8.30
CA PHE A 331 -18.93 -8.08 -7.05
C PHE A 331 -19.37 -8.97 -5.88
N ARG A 332 -19.94 -10.16 -6.15
CA ARG A 332 -20.43 -11.09 -5.12
C ARG A 332 -19.31 -11.63 -4.22
N ALA A 333 -18.07 -11.63 -4.71
CA ALA A 333 -16.91 -11.98 -3.93
C ALA A 333 -16.47 -10.88 -2.95
N HIS A 334 -17.10 -9.69 -2.94
CA HIS A 334 -16.61 -8.53 -2.19
C HIS A 334 -16.47 -8.80 -0.69
N GLN A 335 -17.53 -9.32 -0.06
CA GLN A 335 -17.57 -9.60 1.38
C GLN A 335 -17.39 -11.09 1.65
N VAL A 336 -18.46 -11.74 2.05
CA VAL A 336 -18.53 -13.15 2.44
C VAL A 336 -19.08 -13.95 1.25
N PRO A 337 -18.24 -14.74 0.56
CA PRO A 337 -18.68 -15.46 -0.65
C PRO A 337 -19.76 -16.51 -0.41
N ILE A 338 -19.75 -17.17 0.76
CA ILE A 338 -20.67 -18.24 1.13
C ILE A 338 -21.41 -17.81 2.40
N LEU A 339 -22.73 -17.72 2.34
CA LEU A 339 -23.55 -17.52 3.54
C LEU A 339 -23.72 -18.86 4.27
N VAL A 340 -23.07 -19.04 5.41
CA VAL A 340 -23.12 -20.30 6.19
C VAL A 340 -23.97 -20.09 7.45
N ASP A 341 -25.16 -20.64 7.44
CA ASP A 341 -26.10 -20.58 8.55
C ASP A 341 -27.02 -21.80 8.60
N ALA A 342 -27.94 -21.81 9.54
CA ALA A 342 -28.88 -22.93 9.71
C ALA A 342 -29.90 -23.10 8.55
N ALA A 343 -30.11 -22.07 7.75
CA ALA A 343 -31.00 -22.13 6.60
C ALA A 343 -30.30 -22.73 5.35
N HIS A 344 -28.96 -22.72 5.34
CA HIS A 344 -28.12 -23.21 4.23
C HIS A 344 -27.13 -24.29 4.75
N PRO A 345 -27.62 -25.47 5.18
CA PRO A 345 -26.78 -26.51 5.79
C PRO A 345 -25.76 -27.13 4.83
N ASP A 346 -26.02 -27.11 3.55
CA ASP A 346 -25.14 -27.55 2.45
C ASP A 346 -23.96 -26.59 2.21
N HIS A 347 -24.08 -25.33 2.61
CA HIS A 347 -22.98 -24.37 2.51
C HIS A 347 -21.82 -24.67 3.46
N VAL A 348 -22.03 -25.44 4.53
CA VAL A 348 -20.95 -25.93 5.39
C VAL A 348 -19.99 -26.80 4.56
N GLN A 349 -20.52 -27.67 3.68
CA GLN A 349 -19.70 -28.50 2.82
C GLN A 349 -18.97 -27.68 1.77
N LEU A 350 -19.63 -26.67 1.17
CA LEU A 350 -18.98 -25.76 0.23
C LEU A 350 -17.80 -25.02 0.89
N LEU A 351 -17.96 -24.56 2.12
CA LEU A 351 -16.87 -23.92 2.87
C LEU A 351 -15.74 -24.90 3.15
N GLU A 352 -16.06 -26.13 3.57
CA GLU A 352 -15.06 -27.17 3.80
C GLU A 352 -14.28 -27.50 2.52
N ASP A 353 -14.96 -27.69 1.39
CA ASP A 353 -14.34 -27.98 0.11
C ASP A 353 -13.46 -26.83 -0.37
N TRP A 354 -13.89 -25.58 -0.20
CA TRP A 354 -13.08 -24.41 -0.48
C TRP A 354 -11.81 -24.37 0.39
N MET A 355 -11.93 -24.55 1.70
CA MET A 355 -10.76 -24.57 2.59
C MET A 355 -9.81 -25.71 2.27
N LYS A 356 -10.34 -26.92 1.99
CA LYS A 356 -9.55 -28.08 1.59
C LYS A 356 -8.81 -27.87 0.26
N SER A 357 -9.31 -27.03 -0.64
CA SER A 357 -8.63 -26.72 -1.89
C SER A 357 -7.24 -26.08 -1.69
N TYR A 358 -7.00 -25.47 -0.53
CA TYR A 358 -5.68 -24.93 -0.17
C TYR A 358 -4.71 -26.00 0.35
N LYS A 359 -5.19 -27.23 0.67
CA LYS A 359 -4.38 -28.37 1.13
C LYS A 359 -3.56 -28.03 2.36
N ALA A 360 -4.22 -27.71 3.45
CA ALA A 360 -3.60 -27.28 4.70
C ALA A 360 -2.55 -28.28 5.24
N GLU A 361 -2.72 -29.56 4.95
CA GLU A 361 -1.80 -30.65 5.30
C GLU A 361 -0.43 -30.56 4.60
N GLU A 362 -0.34 -29.80 3.47
CA GLU A 362 0.91 -29.50 2.79
C GLU A 362 1.58 -28.21 3.32
N LEU A 363 0.90 -27.45 4.19
CA LEU A 363 1.29 -26.12 4.61
C LEU A 363 1.67 -26.04 6.09
N PHE A 364 0.95 -26.82 6.93
CA PHE A 364 1.11 -26.80 8.39
C PHE A 364 1.46 -28.19 8.91
N ASP A 365 2.26 -28.22 9.98
CA ASP A 365 2.53 -29.47 10.70
C ASP A 365 1.32 -29.92 11.54
N ALA A 366 1.45 -31.09 12.17
CA ALA A 366 0.39 -31.66 13.03
C ALA A 366 0.01 -30.76 14.23
N ASN A 367 0.86 -29.80 14.60
CA ASN A 367 0.64 -28.85 15.67
C ASN A 367 0.08 -27.50 15.16
N GLY A 368 -0.15 -27.35 13.86
CA GLY A 368 -0.64 -26.12 13.24
C GLY A 368 0.42 -25.05 12.99
N ARG A 369 1.70 -25.41 13.04
CA ARG A 369 2.79 -24.49 12.70
C ARG A 369 3.03 -24.52 11.20
N LEU A 370 3.24 -23.33 10.62
CA LEU A 370 3.70 -23.25 9.24
C LEU A 370 4.98 -24.09 9.06
N LEU A 371 5.06 -24.88 8.00
CA LEU A 371 6.27 -25.66 7.70
C LEU A 371 7.50 -24.77 7.65
N ALA A 372 8.62 -25.21 8.23
CA ALA A 372 9.83 -24.39 8.36
C ALA A 372 10.33 -23.84 7.02
N GLU A 373 10.29 -24.64 5.97
CA GLU A 373 10.69 -24.25 4.61
C GLU A 373 9.81 -23.15 3.99
N LEU A 374 8.56 -23.03 4.44
CA LEU A 374 7.64 -21.95 4.05
C LEU A 374 7.86 -20.72 4.94
N ALA A 375 8.05 -20.91 6.25
CA ALA A 375 8.33 -19.81 7.17
C ALA A 375 9.61 -19.05 6.79
N GLU A 376 10.60 -19.74 6.22
CA GLU A 376 11.82 -19.13 5.68
C GLU A 376 11.58 -18.12 4.55
N LEU A 377 10.41 -18.10 3.92
CA LEU A 377 10.09 -17.08 2.90
C LEU A 377 9.87 -15.69 3.49
N ALA A 378 9.44 -15.60 4.74
CA ALA A 378 9.34 -14.33 5.43
C ALA A 378 10.76 -13.77 5.74
N PRO A 379 10.94 -12.45 5.71
CA PRO A 379 12.14 -11.80 6.24
C PRO A 379 12.31 -12.06 7.73
N THR A 380 13.45 -11.68 8.29
CA THR A 380 13.73 -11.83 9.72
C THR A 380 13.97 -10.48 10.39
N GLY A 381 13.76 -10.41 11.71
CA GLY A 381 13.99 -9.18 12.49
C GLY A 381 13.17 -8.01 11.95
N ASP A 382 13.78 -6.83 11.93
CA ASP A 382 13.17 -5.57 11.50
C ASP A 382 12.89 -5.49 9.98
N ARG A 383 13.34 -6.49 9.21
CA ARG A 383 13.02 -6.59 7.78
C ARG A 383 11.63 -7.21 7.52
N ARG A 384 11.00 -7.82 8.53
CA ARG A 384 9.58 -8.21 8.43
C ARG A 384 8.72 -6.94 8.31
N MET A 385 7.76 -6.95 7.41
CA MET A 385 6.93 -5.75 7.21
C MET A 385 6.11 -5.40 8.45
N GLY A 386 5.64 -6.40 9.19
CA GLY A 386 4.93 -6.18 10.47
C GLY A 386 5.82 -5.67 11.60
N ALA A 387 7.13 -5.94 11.57
CA ALA A 387 8.09 -5.52 12.59
C ALA A 387 8.95 -4.30 12.20
N ASN A 388 8.70 -3.72 11.03
CA ASN A 388 9.51 -2.60 10.54
C ASN A 388 9.44 -1.41 11.51
N PRO A 389 10.58 -0.84 11.95
CA PRO A 389 10.60 0.26 12.91
C PRO A 389 9.87 1.51 12.44
N HIS A 390 9.86 1.79 11.12
CA HIS A 390 9.14 2.93 10.56
C HIS A 390 7.62 2.81 10.70
N ALA A 391 7.11 1.59 10.78
CA ALA A 391 5.68 1.32 10.88
C ALA A 391 5.21 0.93 12.28
N ASN A 392 6.09 0.96 13.29
CA ASN A 392 5.76 0.60 14.67
C ASN A 392 5.96 1.78 15.62
N GLY A 393 5.24 2.84 15.37
CA GLY A 393 5.01 3.99 16.21
C GLY A 393 6.16 4.43 17.10
N GLY A 394 6.75 5.53 16.86
CA GLY A 394 7.68 6.17 17.77
C GLY A 394 9.04 5.49 18.03
N LEU A 395 9.32 4.28 17.52
CA LEU A 395 10.63 3.63 17.70
C LEU A 395 11.77 4.47 17.12
N LEU A 396 11.48 5.23 16.05
CA LEU A 396 12.43 6.12 15.38
C LEU A 396 12.23 7.59 15.76
N LEU A 397 11.33 7.88 16.70
CA LEU A 397 11.06 9.25 17.14
C LEU A 397 12.31 9.87 17.77
N ARG A 398 12.67 11.06 17.33
CA ARG A 398 13.72 11.89 17.91
C ARG A 398 13.12 13.19 18.42
N ASP A 399 13.56 13.62 19.59
CA ASP A 399 13.09 14.87 20.17
C ASP A 399 13.31 16.05 19.22
N LEU A 400 12.27 16.86 19.06
CA LEU A 400 12.36 18.09 18.31
C LEU A 400 13.09 19.15 19.15
N ARG A 401 14.12 19.74 18.57
CA ARG A 401 14.83 20.86 19.20
C ARG A 401 13.97 22.11 19.07
N MET A 402 13.57 22.67 20.21
CA MET A 402 12.67 23.81 20.26
C MET A 402 13.44 25.10 20.58
N PRO A 403 13.11 26.25 19.95
CA PRO A 403 13.61 27.54 20.37
C PRO A 403 12.96 27.94 21.71
N ASP A 404 13.61 28.86 22.43
CA ASP A 404 12.97 29.50 23.57
C ASP A 404 11.82 30.39 23.10
N PHE A 405 10.59 29.97 23.36
CA PHE A 405 9.39 30.68 22.92
C PHE A 405 9.26 32.10 23.51
N HIS A 406 9.92 32.41 24.67
CA HIS A 406 9.93 33.75 25.24
C HIS A 406 10.59 34.77 24.30
N GLN A 407 11.49 34.35 23.42
CA GLN A 407 12.13 35.24 22.43
C GLN A 407 11.15 35.70 21.33
N HIS A 408 10.02 35.05 21.21
CA HIS A 408 8.93 35.38 20.27
C HIS A 408 7.78 36.15 20.96
N ALA A 409 7.89 36.41 22.26
CA ALA A 409 6.84 37.11 23.00
C ALA A 409 6.69 38.57 22.55
N VAL A 410 5.46 39.00 22.38
CA VAL A 410 5.11 40.40 22.11
C VAL A 410 4.98 41.12 23.43
N ASN A 411 5.73 42.20 23.62
CA ASN A 411 5.66 42.98 24.83
C ASN A 411 4.40 43.91 24.81
N VAL A 412 3.40 43.57 25.60
CA VAL A 412 2.14 44.33 25.73
C VAL A 412 2.14 45.07 27.05
N SER A 413 2.38 46.38 27.01
CA SER A 413 2.49 47.23 28.19
C SER A 413 1.15 47.48 28.88
N SER A 414 0.04 47.45 28.11
CA SER A 414 -1.34 47.58 28.63
C SER A 414 -2.32 47.01 27.58
N PRO A 415 -3.55 46.66 27.96
CA PRO A 415 -4.58 46.20 27.02
C PRO A 415 -4.78 47.20 25.86
N GLY A 416 -4.72 46.74 24.62
CA GLY A 416 -4.89 47.56 23.42
C GLY A 416 -3.68 48.43 23.04
N ALA A 417 -2.53 48.27 23.70
CA ALA A 417 -1.32 49.05 23.41
C ALA A 417 -0.54 48.56 22.18
N VAL A 418 -0.79 47.35 21.73
CA VAL A 418 -0.08 46.70 20.62
C VAL A 418 -1.08 45.94 19.75
N ASP A 419 -1.00 46.16 18.45
CA ASP A 419 -1.64 45.32 17.46
C ASP A 419 -0.65 44.20 17.11
N GLY A 420 -0.99 42.98 17.47
CA GLY A 420 -0.18 41.77 17.18
C GLY A 420 -0.82 40.91 16.11
N GLN A 421 0.03 40.24 15.32
CA GLN A 421 -0.38 39.20 14.36
C GLN A 421 0.21 37.86 14.83
N ASP A 422 -0.64 36.99 15.35
CA ASP A 422 -0.25 35.72 15.96
C ASP A 422 0.45 34.78 14.94
N THR A 423 -0.10 34.61 13.74
CA THR A 423 0.49 33.78 12.70
C THR A 423 1.83 34.31 12.20
N LEU A 424 2.04 35.63 12.16
CA LEU A 424 3.34 36.22 11.83
C LEU A 424 4.42 35.83 12.87
N ILE A 425 4.04 35.80 14.14
CA ILE A 425 4.93 35.36 15.23
C ILE A 425 5.15 33.87 15.15
N LEU A 426 4.09 33.08 14.89
CA LEU A 426 4.19 31.65 14.66
C LEU A 426 5.15 31.33 13.49
N GLY A 427 5.07 32.05 12.38
CA GLY A 427 5.98 31.89 11.25
C GLY A 427 7.46 32.05 11.62
N LYS A 428 7.77 33.04 12.49
CA LYS A 428 9.13 33.24 13.02
C LYS A 428 9.55 32.09 13.95
N PHE A 429 8.64 31.60 14.76
CA PHE A 429 8.88 30.45 15.63
C PHE A 429 9.16 29.17 14.82
N LEU A 430 8.32 28.87 13.81
CA LEU A 430 8.49 27.73 12.91
C LEU A 430 9.80 27.82 12.10
N ARG A 431 10.20 29.00 11.66
CA ARG A 431 11.52 29.26 11.06
C ARG A 431 12.66 28.77 11.96
N ASP A 432 12.59 29.13 13.25
CA ASP A 432 13.65 28.81 14.21
C ASP A 432 13.61 27.32 14.58
N VAL A 433 12.43 26.70 14.66
CA VAL A 433 12.29 25.23 14.75
C VAL A 433 12.94 24.55 13.54
N ALA A 434 12.61 24.98 12.32
CA ALA A 434 13.18 24.42 11.09
C ALA A 434 14.70 24.55 11.09
N ARG A 435 15.25 25.74 11.47
CA ARG A 435 16.70 25.98 11.55
C ARG A 435 17.40 25.05 12.52
N LEU A 436 16.82 24.84 13.72
CA LEU A 436 17.40 24.01 14.77
C LEU A 436 17.45 22.51 14.39
N ASN A 437 16.56 22.08 13.51
CA ASN A 437 16.40 20.67 13.13
C ASN A 437 16.85 20.34 11.70
N GLN A 438 17.57 21.25 11.03
CA GLN A 438 18.04 21.04 9.66
C GLN A 438 18.92 19.79 9.50
N ASP A 439 19.81 19.54 10.46
CA ASP A 439 20.72 18.40 10.45
C ASP A 439 19.99 17.06 10.73
N GLN A 440 18.93 17.09 11.53
CA GLN A 440 18.15 15.90 11.84
C GLN A 440 17.12 15.55 10.77
N ARG A 441 16.70 16.52 9.96
CA ARG A 441 15.67 16.39 8.94
C ARG A 441 14.40 15.68 9.47
N ASN A 442 13.93 16.08 10.66
CA ASN A 442 12.81 15.45 11.35
C ASN A 442 11.61 16.38 11.55
N PHE A 443 11.59 17.53 10.86
CA PHE A 443 10.51 18.51 10.93
C PHE A 443 10.14 19.01 9.53
N ARG A 444 8.86 19.03 9.20
CA ARG A 444 8.27 19.61 7.99
C ARG A 444 7.03 20.42 8.30
N VAL A 445 6.70 21.33 7.41
CA VAL A 445 5.43 22.05 7.41
C VAL A 445 4.59 21.54 6.23
N PHE A 446 3.33 21.24 6.48
CA PHE A 446 2.38 20.84 5.45
C PHE A 446 1.24 21.87 5.41
N GLY A 447 0.81 22.23 4.21
CA GLY A 447 -0.25 23.21 4.00
C GLY A 447 -0.75 23.23 2.55
N PRO A 448 -1.99 23.68 2.32
CA PRO A 448 -2.61 23.69 0.99
C PRO A 448 -2.38 25.03 0.27
N ASP A 449 -1.12 25.39 -0.04
CA ASP A 449 -0.69 26.66 -0.67
C ASP A 449 -1.00 27.91 0.19
N GLU A 450 -0.98 27.76 1.50
CA GLU A 450 -1.42 28.81 2.42
C GLU A 450 -0.31 29.37 3.33
N THR A 451 0.93 28.95 3.16
CA THR A 451 2.05 29.40 4.00
C THR A 451 2.22 30.94 3.96
N LEU A 452 2.14 31.56 2.79
CA LEU A 452 2.29 33.01 2.66
C LEU A 452 1.01 33.76 3.06
N SER A 453 -0.16 33.26 2.65
CA SER A 453 -1.45 33.90 2.96
C SER A 453 -1.75 33.93 4.47
N ASN A 454 -1.27 32.93 5.20
CA ASN A 454 -1.35 32.88 6.66
C ASN A 454 -0.15 33.51 7.38
N MET A 455 0.63 34.33 6.68
CA MET A 455 1.77 35.08 7.24
C MET A 455 2.89 34.21 7.85
N LEU A 456 2.99 32.96 7.45
CA LEU A 456 4.03 32.03 7.90
C LEU A 456 5.33 32.15 7.08
N GLY A 457 5.43 33.09 6.16
CA GLY A 457 6.52 33.24 5.19
C GLY A 457 7.94 33.34 5.76
N ALA A 458 8.09 33.65 7.06
CA ALA A 458 9.40 33.66 7.71
C ALA A 458 10.11 32.28 7.62
N VAL A 459 9.40 31.16 7.45
CA VAL A 459 10.01 29.84 7.27
C VAL A 459 10.91 29.81 6.03
N PHE A 460 10.59 30.59 4.98
CA PHE A 460 11.36 30.66 3.75
C PHE A 460 12.71 31.41 3.87
N GLU A 461 12.98 32.00 5.04
CA GLU A 461 14.33 32.52 5.33
C GLU A 461 15.36 31.39 5.53
N VAL A 462 14.92 30.16 5.81
CA VAL A 462 15.81 29.02 6.15
C VAL A 462 15.54 27.77 5.33
N THR A 463 14.45 27.70 4.57
CA THR A 463 14.10 26.57 3.73
C THR A 463 13.26 27.02 2.54
N ASN A 464 12.82 26.05 1.70
CA ASN A 464 11.97 26.28 0.54
C ASN A 464 10.77 25.34 0.59
N ARG A 465 9.82 25.55 -0.33
CA ARG A 465 8.84 24.53 -0.70
C ARG A 465 9.54 23.35 -1.36
N GLN A 466 9.16 22.14 -0.98
CA GLN A 466 9.62 20.94 -1.68
C GLN A 466 8.92 20.85 -3.03
N TRP A 467 9.73 20.79 -4.09
CA TRP A 467 9.23 20.79 -5.45
C TRP A 467 10.22 20.10 -6.39
N ASP A 468 9.84 18.96 -6.94
CA ASP A 468 10.62 18.19 -7.91
C ASP A 468 9.87 18.13 -9.27
N ALA A 469 9.54 19.31 -9.80
CA ALA A 469 8.94 19.46 -11.11
C ALA A 469 9.56 20.68 -11.80
N ARG A 470 9.16 20.95 -13.06
CA ARG A 470 9.69 22.08 -13.82
C ARG A 470 9.44 23.39 -13.07
N GLN A 471 10.45 24.24 -12.99
CA GLN A 471 10.40 25.60 -12.46
C GLN A 471 10.50 26.62 -13.59
N GLN A 472 10.00 27.81 -13.35
CA GLN A 472 10.09 28.99 -14.22
C GLN A 472 10.87 30.09 -13.50
N ASP A 473 11.37 31.11 -14.27
CA ASP A 473 12.22 32.16 -13.71
C ASP A 473 11.55 33.04 -12.64
N ASN A 474 10.23 33.06 -12.61
CA ASN A 474 9.44 33.83 -11.65
C ASN A 474 8.87 33.00 -10.49
N ASP A 475 9.22 31.72 -10.42
CA ASP A 475 8.85 30.90 -9.26
C ASP A 475 9.75 31.20 -8.07
N GLU A 476 9.15 31.31 -6.89
CA GLU A 476 9.85 31.69 -5.67
C GLU A 476 9.80 30.57 -4.62
N PHE A 477 10.88 30.39 -3.88
CA PHE A 477 11.00 29.48 -2.76
C PHE A 477 10.75 27.99 -3.12
N LEU A 478 11.16 27.54 -4.30
CA LEU A 478 11.04 26.15 -4.73
C LEU A 478 12.41 25.46 -4.71
N ALA A 479 12.48 24.25 -4.17
CA ALA A 479 13.66 23.38 -4.22
C ALA A 479 13.30 21.92 -3.98
N PRO A 480 13.98 20.93 -4.59
CA PRO A 480 13.73 19.52 -4.35
C PRO A 480 13.83 19.12 -2.87
N ALA A 481 14.79 19.68 -2.14
CA ALA A 481 15.05 19.38 -0.73
C ALA A 481 14.34 20.33 0.25
N GLY A 482 13.31 21.05 -0.17
CA GLY A 482 12.54 21.96 0.68
C GLY A 482 11.88 21.25 1.87
N ARG A 483 11.54 22.05 2.91
CA ARG A 483 10.94 21.52 4.15
C ARG A 483 9.45 21.91 4.31
N VAL A 484 8.90 22.64 3.35
CA VAL A 484 7.50 23.05 3.34
C VAL A 484 6.81 22.36 2.17
N VAL A 485 5.80 21.55 2.44
CA VAL A 485 5.01 20.84 1.44
C VAL A 485 3.64 21.50 1.39
N ASP A 486 3.51 22.56 0.58
CA ASP A 486 2.29 23.38 0.53
C ASP A 486 1.83 23.72 -0.89
N SER A 487 2.17 22.89 -1.86
CA SER A 487 1.96 23.22 -3.28
C SER A 487 0.66 22.64 -3.88
N MET A 488 -0.17 21.98 -3.09
CA MET A 488 -1.45 21.40 -3.54
C MET A 488 -2.61 21.99 -2.73
N LEU A 489 -3.59 22.59 -3.41
CA LEU A 489 -4.83 23.06 -2.79
C LEU A 489 -5.74 21.88 -2.46
N SER A 490 -5.33 21.08 -1.48
CA SER A 490 -6.04 19.91 -1.00
C SER A 490 -5.66 19.62 0.44
N GLU A 491 -6.53 19.98 1.37
CA GLU A 491 -6.38 19.74 2.80
C GLU A 491 -6.24 18.24 3.07
N HIS A 492 -7.06 17.40 2.44
CA HIS A 492 -7.00 15.95 2.56
C HIS A 492 -5.61 15.39 2.20
N GLN A 493 -4.98 15.94 1.16
CA GLN A 493 -3.64 15.52 0.77
C GLN A 493 -2.60 15.92 1.82
N CYS A 494 -2.71 17.14 2.34
CA CYS A 494 -1.81 17.65 3.38
C CYS A 494 -1.94 16.86 4.67
N GLU A 495 -3.17 16.56 5.11
CA GLU A 495 -3.46 15.72 6.27
C GLU A 495 -2.86 14.32 6.11
N GLY A 496 -3.09 13.66 4.96
CA GLY A 496 -2.54 12.34 4.72
C GLY A 496 -1.00 12.32 4.68
N TRP A 497 -0.34 13.32 4.10
CA TRP A 497 1.11 13.45 4.17
C TRP A 497 1.60 13.65 5.61
N LEU A 498 0.94 14.53 6.38
CA LEU A 498 1.27 14.80 7.77
C LEU A 498 1.14 13.53 8.62
N GLU A 499 0.03 12.79 8.50
CA GLU A 499 -0.20 11.55 9.23
C GLU A 499 0.90 10.52 8.95
N GLY A 500 1.18 10.24 7.66
CA GLY A 500 2.24 9.31 7.29
C GLY A 500 3.61 9.72 7.82
N TYR A 501 3.90 11.01 7.81
CA TYR A 501 5.16 11.57 8.30
C TYR A 501 5.30 11.42 9.83
N LEU A 502 4.26 11.79 10.59
CA LEU A 502 4.26 11.68 12.05
C LEU A 502 4.33 10.23 12.52
N LEU A 503 3.55 9.34 11.90
CA LEU A 503 3.46 7.93 12.29
C LEU A 503 4.75 7.14 12.03
N THR A 504 5.66 7.69 11.22
CA THR A 504 7.01 7.12 11.00
C THR A 504 8.10 7.78 11.85
N GLY A 505 7.72 8.52 12.91
CA GLY A 505 8.66 9.06 13.90
C GLY A 505 9.27 10.41 13.52
N ARG A 506 8.51 11.25 12.84
CA ARG A 506 8.87 12.64 12.46
C ARG A 506 7.95 13.66 13.14
N HIS A 507 8.18 14.96 12.90
CA HIS A 507 7.41 16.08 13.46
C HIS A 507 6.99 17.08 12.39
#